data_8deeb8c51d69cc94fe0e14b2063207ed
#
_entry.id   8deeb8c51d69cc94fe0e14b2063207ed
#
_cell.length_a   1.000
_cell.length_b   1.000
_cell.length_c   1.000
_cell.angle_alpha   90.00
_cell.angle_beta   90.00
_cell.angle_gamma   90.00
#
_symmetry.space_group_name_H-M   'P 1'
#
loop_
_entity.id
_entity.type
_entity.pdbx_description
1 polymer ?
#
loop_
_entity_poly.entity_id
_entity_poly.type
_entity_poly.pdbx_seq_one_letter_code
_entity_poly.pdbx_strand_id
1 'polypeptide(L)'
;MCTFSMTIKTFLLCLCLTACNGNEEVTEAETSSGYPSLLNKTVPVPAEYLGETASQGSVVQIDYDTRNYVDGNGEMRSNTAYVYLPYGYKESSDECYDVFYFVHGHGETAASFFQNENGMMRNLLDHLIEKGDMSPVIVVSTSYVYGTPVDYYPDADPYCKALPQELVNDLIPLVESRYRTYTQQT
;
A
#
# COMPACT_ATOMS: atom_id res chain seq x y z
N MET A 1 -11.26 -21.81 3.01
CA MET A 1 -11.36 -21.09 4.29
C MET A 1 -9.98 -21.14 4.93
N CYS A 2 -9.24 -20.04 4.90
CA CYS A 2 -7.88 -20.01 5.43
C CYS A 2 -7.95 -19.83 6.96
N THR A 3 -7.64 -20.89 7.70
CA THR A 3 -7.57 -20.83 9.17
C THR A 3 -6.12 -20.65 9.59
N PHE A 4 -5.83 -19.60 10.34
CA PHE A 4 -4.49 -19.25 10.79
C PHE A 4 -4.27 -19.64 12.26
N SER A 5 -3.15 -20.30 12.53
CA SER A 5 -2.56 -20.38 13.86
C SER A 5 -1.66 -19.18 14.06
N MET A 6 -2.06 -18.37 14.97
CA MET A 6 -1.63 -17.09 15.48
C MET A 6 -0.15 -16.72 15.33
N THR A 7 0.17 -15.80 14.42
CA THR A 7 1.16 -14.75 14.67
C THR A 7 0.79 -13.52 13.81
N ILE A 8 0.18 -12.54 14.45
CA ILE A 8 -0.30 -11.30 13.84
C ILE A 8 0.89 -10.43 13.47
N LYS A 9 1.00 -10.05 12.20
CA LYS A 9 1.69 -8.83 11.79
C LYS A 9 0.95 -8.18 10.63
N THR A 10 -0.18 -7.56 10.92
CA THR A 10 -0.73 -6.55 10.01
C THR A 10 0.06 -5.27 10.25
N PHE A 11 0.99 -4.93 9.36
CA PHE A 11 1.67 -3.64 9.37
C PHE A 11 0.86 -2.67 8.49
N LEU A 12 0.10 -1.80 9.12
CA LEU A 12 -0.40 -0.59 8.48
C LEU A 12 0.75 0.42 8.46
N LEU A 13 1.55 0.42 7.39
CA LEU A 13 2.59 1.43 7.18
C LEU A 13 1.98 2.59 6.39
N CYS A 14 1.43 3.57 7.10
CA CYS A 14 1.07 4.85 6.54
C CYS A 14 2.35 5.69 6.41
N LEU A 15 3.01 5.67 5.25
CA LEU A 15 4.11 6.59 4.96
C LEU A 15 3.50 7.91 4.46
N CYS A 16 3.12 8.78 5.40
CA CYS A 16 2.95 10.19 5.10
C CYS A 16 4.34 10.83 4.99
N LEU A 17 4.86 10.95 3.78
CA LEU A 17 6.01 11.81 3.52
C LEU A 17 5.56 13.27 3.59
N THR A 18 5.58 13.85 4.79
CA THR A 18 5.46 15.29 4.95
C THR A 18 6.80 15.91 4.57
N ALA A 19 6.87 16.51 3.39
CA ALA A 19 7.93 17.44 3.06
C ALA A 19 7.68 18.74 3.82
N CYS A 20 8.12 18.80 5.08
CA CYS A 20 8.21 20.06 5.81
C CYS A 20 9.58 20.67 5.55
N ASN A 21 9.62 21.74 4.77
CA ASN A 21 10.72 22.67 4.72
C ASN A 21 10.70 23.49 6.02
N GLY A 22 11.47 23.08 6.99
CA GLY A 22 11.73 23.82 8.21
C GLY A 22 13.05 23.36 8.78
N ASN A 23 14.07 24.27 8.74
CA ASN A 23 15.34 24.08 9.45
C ASN A 23 15.04 24.08 10.95
N GLU A 24 14.77 22.93 11.52
CA GLU A 24 14.91 22.69 12.96
C GLU A 24 16.02 21.66 13.15
N GLU A 25 17.09 22.07 13.87
CA GLU A 25 18.09 21.16 14.38
C GLU A 25 17.38 20.13 15.24
N VAL A 26 17.29 18.91 14.73
CA VAL A 26 16.84 17.75 15.51
C VAL A 26 17.95 17.37 16.45
N THR A 27 17.85 17.80 17.72
CA THR A 27 18.66 17.25 18.79
C THR A 27 18.37 15.76 18.90
N GLU A 28 19.41 14.94 18.77
CA GLU A 28 19.36 13.48 18.92
C GLU A 28 18.79 13.15 20.32
N ALA A 29 17.53 12.75 20.38
CA ALA A 29 16.99 12.04 21.52
C ALA A 29 17.41 10.57 21.40
N GLU A 30 18.32 10.13 22.25
CA GLU A 30 18.68 8.73 22.42
C GLU A 30 17.43 7.93 22.84
N THR A 31 16.74 7.34 21.86
CA THR A 31 15.77 6.29 22.14
C THR A 31 16.48 4.96 22.09
N SER A 32 16.74 4.38 23.25
CA SER A 32 17.19 3.00 23.41
C SER A 32 16.05 2.02 23.09
N SER A 33 15.63 1.94 21.83
CA SER A 33 14.86 0.81 21.32
C SER A 33 15.83 -0.05 20.50
N GLY A 34 15.94 -1.34 20.84
CA GLY A 34 16.88 -2.28 20.26
C GLY A 34 16.66 -2.63 18.78
N TYR A 35 16.23 -1.68 17.98
CA TYR A 35 16.21 -1.81 16.53
C TYR A 35 17.58 -1.41 15.99
N PRO A 36 18.21 -2.26 15.16
CA PRO A 36 19.47 -1.90 14.55
C PRO A 36 19.31 -0.63 13.72
N SER A 37 20.31 0.23 13.75
CA SER A 37 20.38 1.54 13.06
C SER A 37 20.39 1.43 11.53
N LEU A 38 19.55 0.58 10.97
CA LEU A 38 19.36 0.43 9.51
C LEU A 38 18.71 1.65 8.87
N LEU A 39 18.08 2.52 9.67
CA LEU A 39 17.38 3.73 9.20
C LEU A 39 18.31 4.86 8.74
N ASN A 40 19.61 4.78 9.00
CA ASN A 40 20.57 5.85 8.67
C ASN A 40 21.39 5.59 7.40
N LYS A 41 21.07 4.54 6.63
CA LYS A 41 21.70 4.29 5.33
C LYS A 41 20.62 4.17 4.26
N THR A 42 20.41 5.22 3.49
CA THR A 42 19.76 5.08 2.19
C THR A 42 20.65 4.21 1.31
N VAL A 43 20.21 2.99 1.10
CA VAL A 43 20.83 2.10 0.11
C VAL A 43 20.06 2.30 -1.18
N PRO A 44 20.70 2.71 -2.30
CA PRO A 44 20.02 2.80 -3.57
C PRO A 44 19.48 1.43 -3.97
N VAL A 45 18.29 1.42 -4.60
CA VAL A 45 17.75 0.20 -5.18
C VAL A 45 18.74 -0.33 -6.21
N PRO A 46 19.17 -1.60 -6.14
CA PRO A 46 20.05 -2.17 -7.13
C PRO A 46 19.48 -2.04 -8.55
N ALA A 47 20.31 -1.69 -9.52
CA ALA A 47 19.85 -1.44 -10.89
C ALA A 47 19.14 -2.66 -11.52
N GLU A 48 19.56 -3.86 -11.14
CA GLU A 48 18.92 -5.09 -11.60
C GLU A 48 17.46 -5.23 -11.12
N TYR A 49 17.06 -4.58 -10.02
CA TYR A 49 15.68 -4.62 -9.49
C TYR A 49 14.74 -3.68 -10.26
N LEU A 50 15.26 -2.83 -11.10
CA LEU A 50 14.46 -1.91 -11.92
C LEU A 50 13.95 -2.57 -13.22
N GLY A 51 14.59 -3.67 -13.64
CA GLY A 51 14.20 -4.46 -14.80
C GLY A 51 13.13 -5.51 -14.49
N GLU A 52 12.61 -6.13 -15.53
CA GLU A 52 11.65 -7.24 -15.41
C GLU A 52 12.36 -8.54 -15.03
N THR A 53 11.67 -9.38 -14.26
CA THR A 53 12.11 -10.75 -13.94
C THR A 53 11.39 -11.78 -14.82
N ALA A 54 11.83 -13.04 -14.77
CA ALA A 54 11.10 -14.13 -15.40
C ALA A 54 9.82 -14.50 -14.64
N SER A 55 9.76 -14.21 -13.34
CA SER A 55 8.66 -14.51 -12.42
C SER A 55 7.85 -13.26 -12.12
N GLN A 56 7.18 -12.71 -13.14
CA GLN A 56 6.44 -11.46 -12.99
C GLN A 56 5.08 -11.65 -12.33
N GLY A 57 4.80 -10.81 -11.35
CA GLY A 57 3.46 -10.58 -10.82
C GLY A 57 2.60 -9.75 -11.79
N SER A 58 1.34 -9.60 -11.47
CA SER A 58 0.38 -8.81 -12.24
C SER A 58 -0.19 -7.66 -11.42
N VAL A 59 -0.54 -6.57 -12.10
CA VAL A 59 -1.23 -5.43 -11.48
C VAL A 59 -2.62 -5.30 -12.08
N VAL A 60 -3.64 -5.31 -11.24
CA VAL A 60 -5.05 -5.22 -11.61
C VAL A 60 -5.63 -3.92 -11.06
N GLN A 61 -6.26 -3.13 -11.93
CA GLN A 61 -7.07 -2.00 -11.48
C GLN A 61 -8.43 -2.50 -11.00
N ILE A 62 -8.88 -2.00 -9.87
CA ILE A 62 -10.23 -2.21 -9.34
C ILE A 62 -10.90 -0.88 -9.06
N ASP A 63 -12.11 -0.72 -9.56
CA ASP A 63 -12.99 0.38 -9.17
C ASP A 63 -13.99 -0.13 -8.14
N TYR A 64 -14.30 0.68 -7.15
CA TYR A 64 -15.20 0.30 -6.06
C TYR A 64 -16.01 1.48 -5.57
N ASP A 65 -17.21 1.15 -5.10
CA ASP A 65 -18.08 2.12 -4.46
C ASP A 65 -17.67 2.29 -3.00
N THR A 66 -17.58 3.54 -2.58
CA THR A 66 -17.28 3.95 -1.21
C THR A 66 -18.21 5.09 -0.80
N ARG A 67 -18.16 5.48 0.46
CA ARG A 67 -18.93 6.60 0.98
C ARG A 67 -18.10 7.85 1.09
N ASN A 68 -18.76 9.01 1.01
CA ASN A 68 -18.12 10.26 1.35
C ASN A 68 -17.95 10.38 2.87
N TYR A 69 -16.81 9.94 3.36
CA TYR A 69 -16.45 10.03 4.78
C TYR A 69 -15.95 11.42 5.19
N VAL A 70 -15.65 12.30 4.23
CA VAL A 70 -15.19 13.67 4.49
C VAL A 70 -16.33 14.51 5.04
N ASP A 71 -17.47 14.52 4.35
CA ASP A 71 -18.61 15.36 4.69
C ASP A 71 -19.58 14.66 5.66
N GLY A 72 -19.42 13.37 5.87
CA GLY A 72 -20.30 12.58 6.73
C GLY A 72 -21.75 12.47 6.22
N ASN A 73 -22.04 12.90 4.99
CA ASN A 73 -23.38 12.89 4.40
C ASN A 73 -23.79 11.52 3.85
N GLY A 74 -22.86 10.56 3.80
CA GLY A 74 -23.07 9.21 3.32
C GLY A 74 -23.29 9.07 1.83
N GLU A 75 -23.03 10.13 1.05
CA GLU A 75 -23.12 10.10 -0.41
C GLU A 75 -22.18 9.03 -0.97
N MET A 76 -22.68 8.23 -1.90
CA MET A 76 -21.88 7.21 -2.58
C MET A 76 -20.92 7.87 -3.58
N ARG A 77 -19.70 7.37 -3.60
CA ARG A 77 -18.64 7.77 -4.52
C ARG A 77 -17.99 6.54 -5.11
N SER A 78 -17.30 6.71 -6.23
CA SER A 78 -16.43 5.69 -6.80
C SER A 78 -14.99 6.06 -6.53
N ASN A 79 -14.19 5.09 -6.15
CA ASN A 79 -12.74 5.22 -6.02
C ASN A 79 -12.04 4.07 -6.76
N THR A 80 -10.74 4.23 -6.99
CA THR A 80 -9.93 3.27 -7.74
C THR A 80 -8.76 2.83 -6.89
N ALA A 81 -8.46 1.53 -6.92
CA ALA A 81 -7.24 0.97 -6.35
C ALA A 81 -6.52 0.10 -7.38
N TYR A 82 -5.22 -0.10 -7.19
CA TYR A 82 -4.39 -0.99 -7.98
C TYR A 82 -3.87 -2.10 -7.08
N VAL A 83 -4.08 -3.34 -7.51
CA VAL A 83 -3.75 -4.54 -6.74
C VAL A 83 -2.63 -5.30 -7.46
N TYR A 84 -1.47 -5.38 -6.83
CA TYR A 84 -0.41 -6.28 -7.26
C TYR A 84 -0.68 -7.67 -6.70
N LEU A 85 -0.62 -8.65 -7.59
CA LEU A 85 -0.72 -10.08 -7.29
C LEU A 85 0.64 -10.72 -7.61
N PRO A 86 1.26 -11.45 -6.66
CA PRO A 86 2.58 -12.03 -6.88
C PRO A 86 2.56 -13.09 -7.97
N TYR A 87 3.72 -13.37 -8.57
CA TYR A 87 3.86 -14.47 -9.51
C TYR A 87 3.31 -15.78 -8.96
N GLY A 88 2.56 -16.48 -9.77
CA GLY A 88 1.94 -17.76 -9.36
C GLY A 88 0.65 -17.63 -8.58
N TYR A 89 0.17 -16.41 -8.28
CA TYR A 89 -1.14 -16.21 -7.64
C TYR A 89 -2.26 -16.92 -8.41
N LYS A 90 -3.11 -17.66 -7.69
CA LYS A 90 -4.30 -18.34 -8.25
C LYS A 90 -5.48 -18.19 -7.29
N GLU A 91 -6.60 -17.71 -7.80
CA GLU A 91 -7.84 -17.60 -7.04
C GLU A 91 -8.34 -18.96 -6.48
N SER A 92 -8.09 -20.02 -7.23
CA SER A 92 -8.49 -21.40 -6.86
C SER A 92 -7.53 -22.10 -5.91
N SER A 93 -6.42 -21.46 -5.52
CA SER A 93 -5.45 -22.01 -4.57
C SER A 93 -5.96 -21.93 -3.14
N ASP A 94 -5.49 -22.84 -2.27
CA ASP A 94 -5.68 -22.72 -0.82
C ASP A 94 -4.65 -21.80 -0.16
N GLU A 95 -3.67 -21.33 -0.93
CA GLU A 95 -2.66 -20.38 -0.46
C GLU A 95 -3.28 -19.03 -0.15
N CYS A 96 -2.91 -18.45 0.99
CA CYS A 96 -3.33 -17.12 1.41
C CYS A 96 -2.14 -16.21 1.59
N TYR A 97 -2.36 -14.93 1.35
CA TYR A 97 -1.32 -13.91 1.30
C TYR A 97 -1.59 -12.80 2.31
N ASP A 98 -0.52 -12.26 2.88
CA ASP A 98 -0.56 -10.98 3.59
C ASP A 98 -0.88 -9.86 2.59
N VAL A 99 -1.45 -8.76 3.09
CA VAL A 99 -1.79 -7.60 2.27
C VAL A 99 -1.11 -6.35 2.80
N PHE A 100 -0.41 -5.62 1.92
CA PHE A 100 0.08 -4.28 2.19
C PHE A 100 -0.80 -3.24 1.48
N TYR A 101 -1.25 -2.24 2.23
CA TYR A 101 -1.96 -1.09 1.69
C TYR A 101 -1.03 0.11 1.60
N PHE A 102 -0.81 0.60 0.38
CA PHE A 102 -0.04 1.80 0.10
C PHE A 102 -0.95 2.98 -0.20
N VAL A 103 -0.56 4.14 0.32
CA VAL A 103 -1.22 5.41 0.02
C VAL A 103 -0.17 6.36 -0.54
N HIS A 104 -0.50 6.99 -1.63
CA HIS A 104 0.38 7.92 -2.34
C HIS A 104 0.64 9.20 -1.56
N GLY A 105 1.70 9.92 -1.95
CA GLY A 105 2.02 11.25 -1.46
C GLY A 105 1.20 12.36 -2.12
N HIS A 106 1.54 13.61 -1.79
CA HIS A 106 0.91 14.79 -2.34
C HIS A 106 1.10 14.86 -3.88
N GLY A 107 0.04 15.21 -4.60
CA GLY A 107 0.06 15.36 -6.05
C GLY A 107 0.08 14.04 -6.84
N GLU A 108 0.02 12.90 -6.18
CA GLU A 108 -0.01 11.58 -6.81
C GLU A 108 -1.40 10.94 -6.76
N THR A 109 -1.51 9.74 -7.30
CA THR A 109 -2.74 8.94 -7.38
C THR A 109 -2.48 7.49 -6.99
N ALA A 110 -3.53 6.69 -6.85
CA ALA A 110 -3.41 5.24 -6.64
C ALA A 110 -2.55 4.55 -7.72
N ALA A 111 -2.53 5.09 -8.94
CA ALA A 111 -1.77 4.54 -10.05
C ALA A 111 -0.25 4.76 -9.91
N SER A 112 0.18 5.78 -9.17
CA SER A 112 1.57 6.26 -9.15
C SER A 112 2.58 5.19 -8.76
N PHE A 113 2.23 4.25 -7.90
CA PHE A 113 3.14 3.17 -7.51
C PHE A 113 3.40 2.14 -8.61
N PHE A 114 2.43 1.90 -9.50
CA PHE A 114 2.52 0.80 -10.46
C PHE A 114 2.58 1.25 -11.93
N GLN A 115 2.16 2.47 -12.23
CA GLN A 115 2.08 2.97 -13.60
C GLN A 115 3.21 3.96 -13.95
N ASN A 116 4.02 4.39 -12.96
CA ASN A 116 5.16 5.25 -13.23
C ASN A 116 6.33 4.45 -13.82
N GLU A 117 7.13 5.12 -14.64
CA GLU A 117 8.43 4.72 -15.19
C GLU A 117 8.69 3.20 -15.23
N ASN A 118 8.07 2.52 -16.20
CA ASN A 118 8.31 1.10 -16.51
C ASN A 118 7.88 0.08 -15.44
N GLY A 119 6.93 0.41 -14.57
CA GLY A 119 6.45 -0.53 -13.56
C GLY A 119 7.45 -0.81 -12.44
N MET A 120 8.26 0.16 -12.10
CA MET A 120 9.38 0.01 -11.14
C MET A 120 8.96 -0.68 -9.84
N MET A 121 7.82 -0.31 -9.26
CA MET A 121 7.37 -0.94 -8.01
C MET A 121 7.04 -2.42 -8.22
N ARG A 122 6.38 -2.79 -9.32
CA ARG A 122 6.14 -4.19 -9.65
C ARG A 122 7.45 -4.96 -9.77
N ASN A 123 8.40 -4.42 -10.56
CA ASN A 123 9.70 -5.06 -10.77
C ASN A 123 10.46 -5.26 -9.45
N LEU A 124 10.43 -4.25 -8.57
CA LEU A 124 11.04 -4.36 -7.24
C LEU A 124 10.42 -5.48 -6.39
N LEU A 125 9.09 -5.54 -6.34
CA LEU A 125 8.38 -6.59 -5.61
C LEU A 125 8.70 -7.98 -6.19
N ASP A 126 8.67 -8.11 -7.51
CA ASP A 126 8.99 -9.35 -8.21
C ASP A 126 10.40 -9.84 -7.87
N HIS A 127 11.41 -8.96 -7.90
CA HIS A 127 12.78 -9.30 -7.54
C HIS A 127 12.92 -9.70 -6.07
N LEU A 128 12.31 -8.98 -5.15
CA LEU A 128 12.37 -9.29 -3.71
C LEU A 128 11.75 -10.66 -3.42
N ILE A 129 10.64 -10.99 -4.08
CA ILE A 129 9.96 -12.28 -3.93
C ILE A 129 10.77 -13.39 -4.60
N GLU A 130 11.25 -13.20 -5.83
CA GLU A 130 12.03 -14.20 -6.57
C GLU A 130 13.34 -14.57 -5.86
N LYS A 131 14.00 -13.59 -5.21
CA LYS A 131 15.21 -13.82 -4.43
C LYS A 131 14.96 -14.39 -3.04
N GLY A 132 13.70 -14.42 -2.59
CA GLY A 132 13.33 -14.89 -1.25
C GLY A 132 13.61 -13.87 -0.14
N ASP A 133 13.90 -12.61 -0.48
CA ASP A 133 14.07 -11.51 0.47
C ASP A 133 12.72 -11.07 1.06
N MET A 134 11.63 -11.37 0.37
CA MET A 134 10.26 -11.13 0.80
C MET A 134 9.37 -12.33 0.46
N SER A 135 8.48 -12.70 1.39
CA SER A 135 7.43 -13.68 1.08
C SER A 135 6.46 -13.12 0.05
N PRO A 136 5.83 -13.97 -0.79
CA PRO A 136 4.77 -13.52 -1.68
C PRO A 136 3.68 -12.76 -0.92
N VAL A 137 3.29 -11.62 -1.45
CA VAL A 137 2.38 -10.67 -0.79
C VAL A 137 1.48 -10.01 -1.81
N ILE A 138 0.25 -9.67 -1.42
CA ILE A 138 -0.64 -8.80 -2.18
C ILE A 138 -0.36 -7.36 -1.78
N VAL A 139 -0.25 -6.46 -2.76
CA VAL A 139 -0.04 -5.03 -2.48
C VAL A 139 -1.17 -4.23 -3.11
N VAL A 140 -1.85 -3.43 -2.30
CA VAL A 140 -2.96 -2.59 -2.73
C VAL A 140 -2.55 -1.13 -2.64
N SER A 141 -2.50 -0.44 -3.78
CA SER A 141 -2.31 1.00 -3.83
C SER A 141 -3.67 1.68 -3.97
N THR A 142 -3.99 2.59 -3.05
CA THR A 142 -5.25 3.33 -3.04
C THR A 142 -5.01 4.83 -2.96
N SER A 143 -6.08 5.62 -3.09
CA SER A 143 -6.05 7.08 -3.03
C SER A 143 -6.99 7.59 -1.93
N TYR A 144 -6.56 8.66 -1.26
CA TYR A 144 -7.43 9.42 -0.36
C TYR A 144 -8.24 10.49 -1.11
N VAL A 145 -7.95 10.73 -2.39
CA VAL A 145 -8.70 11.67 -3.24
C VAL A 145 -9.51 10.94 -4.29
N TYR A 146 -10.69 11.45 -4.54
CA TYR A 146 -11.61 10.93 -5.54
C TYR A 146 -11.42 11.70 -6.86
N GLY A 147 -10.94 11.03 -7.90
CA GLY A 147 -10.76 11.63 -9.21
C GLY A 147 -9.45 12.42 -9.35
N THR A 148 -9.52 13.72 -9.57
CA THR A 148 -8.35 14.56 -9.82
C THR A 148 -7.50 14.72 -8.56
N PRO A 149 -6.16 14.60 -8.64
CA PRO A 149 -5.28 14.86 -7.52
C PRO A 149 -5.48 16.25 -6.92
N VAL A 150 -5.34 16.37 -5.62
CA VAL A 150 -5.45 17.63 -4.91
C VAL A 150 -4.08 18.32 -4.93
N ASP A 151 -4.01 19.50 -5.54
CA ASP A 151 -2.74 20.20 -5.75
C ASP A 151 -2.24 20.97 -4.52
N TYR A 152 -3.08 21.11 -3.50
CA TYR A 152 -2.75 21.88 -2.32
C TYR A 152 -2.98 21.09 -1.02
N TYR A 153 -1.95 21.00 -0.16
CA TYR A 153 -1.95 20.18 1.03
C TYR A 153 -3.13 20.42 2.01
N PRO A 154 -3.53 21.67 2.35
CA PRO A 154 -4.70 21.91 3.19
C PRO A 154 -6.00 21.33 2.64
N ASP A 155 -6.13 21.26 1.32
CA ASP A 155 -7.33 20.71 0.68
C ASP A 155 -7.36 19.17 0.76
N ALA A 156 -6.20 18.54 0.88
CA ALA A 156 -6.07 17.09 1.04
C ALA A 156 -6.32 16.59 2.47
N ASP A 157 -6.12 17.42 3.50
CA ASP A 157 -6.17 17.03 4.91
C ASP A 157 -7.50 16.36 5.34
N PRO A 158 -8.68 16.87 4.97
CA PRO A 158 -9.95 16.19 5.28
C PRO A 158 -10.03 14.78 4.68
N TYR A 159 -9.53 14.60 3.46
CA TYR A 159 -9.52 13.31 2.77
C TYR A 159 -8.56 12.32 3.43
N CYS A 160 -7.36 12.76 3.78
CA CYS A 160 -6.39 11.94 4.52
C CYS A 160 -6.96 11.46 5.85
N LYS A 161 -7.69 12.32 6.58
CA LYS A 161 -8.34 11.98 7.84
C LYS A 161 -9.51 11.00 7.68
N ALA A 162 -10.18 11.04 6.54
CA ALA A 162 -11.33 10.17 6.23
C ALA A 162 -10.90 8.78 5.72
N LEU A 163 -9.71 8.67 5.12
CA LEU A 163 -9.22 7.43 4.51
C LEU A 163 -9.25 6.20 5.42
N PRO A 164 -8.92 6.25 6.72
CA PRO A 164 -9.00 5.08 7.58
C PRO A 164 -10.41 4.48 7.66
N GLN A 165 -11.45 5.30 7.60
CA GLN A 165 -12.84 4.82 7.59
C GLN A 165 -13.17 4.12 6.28
N GLU A 166 -12.74 4.67 5.14
CA GLU A 166 -12.89 4.04 3.83
C GLU A 166 -12.15 2.70 3.77
N LEU A 167 -10.90 2.66 4.23
CA LEU A 167 -10.13 1.42 4.25
C LEU A 167 -10.84 0.33 5.02
N VAL A 168 -11.27 0.60 6.24
CA VAL A 168 -11.84 -0.41 7.15
C VAL A 168 -13.24 -0.85 6.71
N ASN A 169 -14.06 0.07 6.20
CA ASN A 169 -15.44 -0.23 5.91
C ASN A 169 -15.69 -0.70 4.47
N ASP A 170 -14.86 -0.29 3.52
CA ASP A 170 -15.13 -0.51 2.11
C ASP A 170 -13.99 -1.30 1.41
N LEU A 171 -12.75 -0.78 1.39
CA LEU A 171 -11.70 -1.36 0.58
C LEU A 171 -11.14 -2.68 1.14
N ILE A 172 -10.85 -2.77 2.44
CA ILE A 172 -10.32 -4.00 3.04
C ILE A 172 -11.31 -5.15 2.90
N PRO A 173 -12.60 -5.01 3.26
CA PRO A 173 -13.59 -6.07 3.05
C PRO A 173 -13.72 -6.48 1.58
N LEU A 174 -13.63 -5.53 0.66
CA LEU A 174 -13.67 -5.82 -0.77
C LEU A 174 -12.47 -6.67 -1.21
N VAL A 175 -11.26 -6.27 -0.82
CA VAL A 175 -10.02 -7.01 -1.15
C VAL A 175 -10.07 -8.41 -0.57
N GLU A 176 -10.47 -8.57 0.70
CA GLU A 176 -10.61 -9.86 1.35
C GLU A 176 -11.68 -10.76 0.70
N SER A 177 -12.72 -10.17 0.12
CA SER A 177 -13.75 -10.92 -0.59
C SER A 177 -13.32 -11.40 -1.98
N ARG A 178 -12.39 -10.67 -2.63
CA ARG A 178 -11.98 -10.93 -4.03
C ARG A 178 -10.70 -11.76 -4.14
N TYR A 179 -9.81 -11.63 -3.15
CA TYR A 179 -8.48 -12.23 -3.22
C TYR A 179 -8.23 -13.20 -2.07
N ARG A 180 -7.24 -14.05 -2.25
CA ARG A 180 -6.82 -15.07 -1.27
C ARG A 180 -5.96 -14.41 -0.18
N THR A 181 -6.60 -13.80 0.80
CA THR A 181 -5.94 -13.08 1.90
C THR A 181 -6.12 -13.83 3.22
N TYR A 182 -5.21 -13.59 4.16
CA TYR A 182 -5.48 -13.93 5.55
C TYR A 182 -6.53 -12.95 6.09
N THR A 183 -7.73 -13.45 6.37
CA THR A 183 -8.78 -12.65 6.98
C THR A 183 -8.61 -12.63 8.50
N GLN A 184 -8.76 -11.46 9.11
CA GLN A 184 -8.86 -11.40 10.56
C GLN A 184 -10.22 -11.97 10.97
N GLN A 185 -10.20 -13.07 11.74
CA GLN A 185 -11.42 -13.50 12.44
C GLN A 185 -11.69 -12.50 13.57
N THR A 186 -12.74 -11.70 13.40
CA THR A 186 -13.32 -10.87 14.45
C THR A 186 -14.10 -11.71 15.45
#